data_9a18153808d6844b5fdd4bb9b0bc7bf9
#
_entry.id   9a18153808d6844b5fdd4bb9b0bc7bf9
#
_cell.length_a   1.000
_cell.length_b   1.000
_cell.length_c   1.000
_cell.angle_alpha   90.00
_cell.angle_beta   90.00
_cell.angle_gamma   90.00
#
_symmetry.space_group_name_H-M   'P 1'
#
loop_
_entity.id
_entity.type
_entity.pdbx_description
1 polymer ?
#
loop_
_entity_poly.entity_id
_entity_poly.type
_entity_poly.pdbx_seq_one_letter_code
_entity_poly.pdbx_strand_id
1 'polypeptide(L)'
;VCLFRYEVVHWHETDDDEVVEVVARAIDVDGLFNDPVPVARERVVLRGCPREFADLAGDFALEVCVDDEAQWWDLTDLVVHGTVPNAELVDVVASAAVRLDDAGSAFGPAPRHLLFRDDEQLGEFLGADGLPRPWHGHEWPPITLIGVEHPERVRPMRQCSHLYTFGDRLHALDRHGRVMAKVPIALDTASVTPSALGDGLFDVVLDQPPTREPPRRRDRPAPSARAVWDLWREGVPAERNLWAPFDDDGREAWGDLTYLARKRFESDEVGGRYEVDGRYVTDWRSLHLALNEALVGPGGYYGREINALQDCLHGGWGVKPGFTLVWKDAQVAGDAIPGYLRQVVELMRERGITLRLEEKA
;
A
#
# COMPACT_ATOMS: atom_id res chain seq x y z
N VAL A 1 -14.27 16.34 -22.78
CA VAL A 1 -13.17 15.54 -22.22
C VAL A 1 -12.24 16.49 -21.49
N CYS A 2 -11.99 16.26 -20.19
CA CYS A 2 -11.06 17.06 -19.44
C CYS A 2 -9.63 16.80 -19.95
N LEU A 3 -8.92 17.86 -20.36
CA LEU A 3 -7.55 17.76 -20.83
C LEU A 3 -6.61 17.38 -19.68
N PHE A 4 -6.83 18.00 -18.52
CA PHE A 4 -6.01 17.76 -17.33
C PHE A 4 -6.44 16.47 -16.65
N ARG A 5 -5.45 15.66 -16.29
CA ARG A 5 -5.64 14.39 -15.58
C ARG A 5 -5.44 14.53 -14.08
N TYR A 6 -4.76 15.60 -13.67
CA TYR A 6 -4.39 15.79 -12.27
C TYR A 6 -4.62 17.23 -11.81
N GLU A 7 -4.99 17.37 -10.55
CA GLU A 7 -5.02 18.65 -9.82
C GLU A 7 -4.06 18.59 -8.64
N VAL A 8 -3.21 19.59 -8.52
CA VAL A 8 -2.40 19.85 -7.33
C VAL A 8 -3.24 20.66 -6.39
N VAL A 9 -3.39 20.21 -5.16
CA VAL A 9 -4.27 20.86 -4.19
C VAL A 9 -3.57 21.08 -2.85
N HIS A 10 -3.86 22.20 -2.23
CA HIS A 10 -3.68 22.38 -0.79
C HIS A 10 -4.91 21.84 -0.06
N TRP A 11 -4.66 21.05 0.96
CA TRP A 11 -5.69 20.40 1.75
C TRP A 11 -5.50 20.69 3.22
N HIS A 12 -6.58 21.00 3.91
CA HIS A 12 -6.61 21.08 5.35
C HIS A 12 -7.98 20.71 5.89
N GLU A 13 -7.99 20.25 7.13
CA GLU A 13 -9.19 19.89 7.87
C GLU A 13 -9.52 20.99 8.87
N THR A 14 -10.80 21.37 8.91
CA THR A 14 -11.39 22.25 9.92
C THR A 14 -12.32 21.42 10.81
N ASP A 15 -12.81 21.98 11.91
CA ASP A 15 -13.73 21.29 12.82
C ASP A 15 -15.00 20.76 12.11
N ASP A 16 -15.42 21.42 11.02
CA ASP A 16 -16.67 21.13 10.34
C ASP A 16 -16.50 20.49 8.95
N ASP A 17 -15.37 20.79 8.23
CA ASP A 17 -15.23 20.41 6.81
C ASP A 17 -13.77 20.17 6.36
N GLU A 18 -13.62 19.37 5.31
CA GLU A 18 -12.38 19.27 4.51
C GLU A 18 -12.34 20.41 3.49
N VAL A 19 -11.36 21.29 3.59
CA VAL A 19 -11.14 22.38 2.64
C VAL A 19 -10.07 21.99 1.64
N VAL A 20 -10.38 22.16 0.35
CA VAL A 20 -9.49 21.84 -0.77
C VAL A 20 -9.36 23.05 -1.68
N GLU A 21 -8.14 23.54 -1.86
CA GLU A 21 -7.81 24.62 -2.80
C GLU A 21 -7.00 24.04 -3.97
N VAL A 22 -7.53 24.14 -5.19
CA VAL A 22 -6.80 23.76 -6.40
C VAL A 22 -5.79 24.85 -6.74
N VAL A 23 -4.51 24.54 -6.67
CA VAL A 23 -3.42 25.49 -6.95
C VAL A 23 -2.86 25.37 -8.37
N ALA A 24 -2.87 24.16 -8.94
CA ALA A 24 -2.44 23.93 -10.31
C ALA A 24 -3.12 22.70 -10.92
N ARG A 25 -3.04 22.57 -12.25
CA ARG A 25 -3.48 21.39 -13.00
C ARG A 25 -2.36 20.88 -13.89
N ALA A 26 -2.26 19.56 -14.03
CA ALA A 26 -1.28 18.90 -14.89
C ALA A 26 -1.97 17.97 -15.88
N ILE A 27 -1.45 17.93 -17.11
CA ILE A 27 -1.96 17.04 -18.15
C ILE A 27 -1.61 15.59 -17.83
N ASP A 28 -0.40 15.35 -17.36
CA ASP A 28 0.05 14.01 -16.94
C ASP A 28 1.06 14.12 -15.77
N VAL A 29 1.50 12.97 -15.28
CA VAL A 29 2.49 12.85 -14.22
C VAL A 29 3.44 11.69 -14.52
N ASP A 30 4.72 11.91 -14.28
CA ASP A 30 5.75 10.87 -14.29
C ASP A 30 6.38 10.74 -12.89
N GLY A 31 6.96 9.57 -12.58
CA GLY A 31 7.56 9.31 -11.27
C GLY A 31 6.56 8.99 -10.13
N LEU A 32 5.25 9.13 -10.36
CA LEU A 32 4.24 8.83 -9.34
C LEU A 32 4.08 7.32 -9.09
N PHE A 33 4.10 6.53 -10.16
CA PHE A 33 3.87 5.08 -10.16
C PHE A 33 5.20 4.34 -10.11
N ASN A 34 5.99 4.61 -9.08
CA ASN A 34 7.30 3.99 -8.93
C ASN A 34 7.41 3.32 -7.55
N ASP A 35 8.25 2.30 -7.51
CA ASP A 35 8.69 1.76 -6.24
C ASP A 35 9.73 2.70 -5.60
N PRO A 36 9.92 2.61 -4.27
CA PRO A 36 10.98 3.35 -3.61
C PRO A 36 12.34 2.96 -4.19
N VAL A 37 13.29 3.87 -4.11
CA VAL A 37 14.66 3.56 -4.51
C VAL A 37 15.17 2.37 -3.69
N PRO A 38 15.69 1.32 -4.34
CA PRO A 38 16.19 0.16 -3.62
C PRO A 38 17.28 0.56 -2.62
N VAL A 39 17.18 0.07 -1.40
CA VAL A 39 18.20 0.29 -0.37
C VAL A 39 19.50 -0.40 -0.80
N ALA A 40 20.61 0.30 -0.67
CA ALA A 40 21.92 -0.28 -0.99
C ALA A 40 22.20 -1.49 -0.08
N ARG A 41 22.85 -2.52 -0.65
CA ARG A 41 23.29 -3.65 0.16
C ARG A 41 24.55 -3.26 0.95
N GLU A 42 24.45 -3.44 2.25
CA GLU A 42 25.55 -3.19 3.16
C GLU A 42 26.18 -4.51 3.62
N ARG A 43 27.47 -4.46 3.94
CA ARG A 43 28.13 -5.57 4.63
C ARG A 43 27.87 -5.48 6.11
N VAL A 44 27.20 -6.49 6.65
CA VAL A 44 26.90 -6.61 8.08
C VAL A 44 27.72 -7.73 8.69
N VAL A 45 28.21 -7.52 9.91
CA VAL A 45 28.86 -8.57 10.70
C VAL A 45 28.08 -8.72 12.01
N LEU A 46 27.40 -9.84 12.18
CA LEU A 46 26.76 -10.20 13.44
C LEU A 46 27.82 -10.94 14.28
N ARG A 47 28.13 -10.40 15.44
CA ARG A 47 29.22 -10.92 16.28
C ARG A 47 28.72 -11.83 17.38
N GLY A 48 29.45 -12.92 17.60
CA GLY A 48 29.16 -13.85 18.69
C GLY A 48 27.79 -14.48 18.60
N CYS A 49 27.46 -14.96 17.42
CA CYS A 49 26.20 -15.63 17.12
C CYS A 49 26.25 -17.12 17.47
N PRO A 50 25.10 -17.75 17.76
CA PRO A 50 24.94 -19.19 17.69
C PRO A 50 25.37 -19.75 16.33
N ARG A 51 25.85 -20.98 16.29
CA ARG A 51 26.40 -21.56 15.03
C ARG A 51 25.34 -21.76 13.94
N GLU A 52 24.10 -21.94 14.33
CA GLU A 52 22.94 -22.05 13.42
C GLU A 52 22.69 -20.78 12.58
N PHE A 53 23.23 -19.63 13.00
CA PHE A 53 23.14 -18.40 12.23
C PHE A 53 24.03 -18.40 10.97
N ALA A 54 24.90 -19.41 10.81
CA ALA A 54 25.68 -19.58 9.59
C ALA A 54 24.83 -19.85 8.33
N ASP A 55 23.62 -20.37 8.51
CA ASP A 55 22.73 -20.77 7.41
C ASP A 55 21.55 -19.79 7.23
N LEU A 56 21.64 -18.59 7.81
CA LEU A 56 20.58 -17.57 7.65
C LEU A 56 20.48 -17.10 6.20
N ALA A 57 19.25 -16.96 5.71
CA ALA A 57 18.94 -16.36 4.41
C ALA A 57 17.53 -15.81 4.43
N GLY A 58 17.30 -14.66 3.75
CA GLY A 58 16.00 -14.00 3.65
C GLY A 58 15.90 -12.77 4.55
N ASP A 59 14.69 -12.46 4.99
CA ASP A 59 14.38 -11.23 5.72
C ASP A 59 14.43 -11.45 7.23
N PHE A 60 15.00 -10.49 7.95
CA PHE A 60 15.16 -10.53 9.41
C PHE A 60 14.97 -9.13 9.99
N ALA A 61 14.57 -9.05 11.25
CA ALA A 61 14.65 -7.86 12.07
C ALA A 61 15.72 -8.03 13.16
N LEU A 62 16.51 -6.98 13.38
CA LEU A 62 17.46 -6.89 14.49
C LEU A 62 16.94 -5.92 15.53
N GLU A 63 16.90 -6.33 16.78
CA GLU A 63 16.86 -5.42 17.91
C GLU A 63 18.27 -5.20 18.44
N VAL A 64 18.74 -3.96 18.40
CA VAL A 64 20.06 -3.56 18.89
C VAL A 64 19.87 -2.54 19.99
N CYS A 65 20.25 -2.87 21.21
CA CYS A 65 20.19 -1.95 22.33
C CYS A 65 21.47 -1.13 22.42
N VAL A 66 21.35 0.19 22.29
CA VAL A 66 22.46 1.16 22.41
C VAL A 66 22.04 2.23 23.42
N ASP A 67 22.86 2.43 24.47
CA ASP A 67 22.65 3.47 25.48
C ASP A 67 21.23 3.48 26.10
N ASP A 68 20.70 2.29 26.45
CA ASP A 68 19.35 2.06 26.98
C ASP A 68 18.19 2.34 26.00
N GLU A 69 18.48 2.54 24.72
CA GLU A 69 17.48 2.63 23.66
C GLU A 69 17.50 1.40 22.77
N ALA A 70 16.33 0.84 22.46
CA ALA A 70 16.21 -0.20 21.45
C ALA A 70 16.12 0.44 20.06
N GLN A 71 16.94 -0.06 19.15
CA GLN A 71 16.87 0.28 17.72
C GLN A 71 16.51 -0.97 16.94
N TRP A 72 15.46 -0.88 16.12
CA TRP A 72 15.03 -1.95 15.26
C TRP A 72 15.55 -1.72 13.85
N TRP A 73 16.17 -2.76 13.29
CA TRP A 73 16.76 -2.73 11.97
C TRP A 73 16.21 -3.85 11.11
N ASP A 74 15.68 -3.51 9.94
CA ASP A 74 15.35 -4.49 8.93
C ASP A 74 16.58 -4.90 8.15
N LEU A 75 16.79 -6.19 8.01
CA LEU A 75 17.79 -6.81 7.14
C LEU A 75 17.04 -7.55 6.03
N THR A 76 16.82 -6.89 4.89
CA THR A 76 16.11 -7.50 3.78
C THR A 76 17.07 -8.26 2.87
N ASP A 77 16.64 -9.47 2.45
CA ASP A 77 17.41 -10.34 1.57
C ASP A 77 18.85 -10.61 2.07
N LEU A 78 18.97 -10.98 3.35
CA LEU A 78 20.25 -11.29 3.96
C LEU A 78 20.86 -12.52 3.30
N VAL A 79 22.16 -12.38 2.94
CA VAL A 79 22.96 -13.46 2.39
C VAL A 79 24.22 -13.60 3.23
N VAL A 80 24.42 -14.76 3.83
CA VAL A 80 25.63 -15.10 4.57
C VAL A 80 26.76 -15.45 3.59
N HIS A 81 27.91 -14.81 3.73
CA HIS A 81 29.12 -15.03 2.95
C HIS A 81 30.10 -15.97 3.62
N GLY A 82 30.03 -16.12 4.94
CA GLY A 82 30.85 -16.99 5.73
C GLY A 82 30.83 -16.67 7.20
N THR A 83 31.53 -17.48 7.98
CA THR A 83 31.65 -17.32 9.43
C THR A 83 33.10 -17.24 9.85
N VAL A 84 33.37 -16.51 10.93
CA VAL A 84 34.68 -16.46 11.61
C VAL A 84 34.49 -17.04 13.00
N PRO A 85 35.32 -18.03 13.43
CA PRO A 85 35.26 -18.58 14.78
C PRO A 85 35.45 -17.50 15.84
N ASN A 86 34.61 -17.51 16.87
CA ASN A 86 34.66 -16.61 18.01
C ASN A 86 34.38 -17.41 19.30
N ALA A 87 35.40 -18.07 19.84
CA ALA A 87 35.31 -19.02 20.93
C ALA A 87 34.35 -20.19 20.64
N GLU A 88 33.29 -20.34 21.43
CA GLU A 88 32.21 -21.34 21.20
C GLU A 88 31.16 -20.84 20.21
N LEU A 89 31.17 -19.55 19.86
CA LEU A 89 30.28 -18.85 18.97
C LEU A 89 30.92 -18.62 17.60
N VAL A 90 30.21 -17.94 16.71
CA VAL A 90 30.70 -17.52 15.40
C VAL A 90 30.36 -16.05 15.14
N ASP A 91 31.22 -15.35 14.42
CA ASP A 91 30.85 -14.09 13.79
C ASP A 91 30.36 -14.40 12.40
N VAL A 92 29.14 -13.94 12.07
CA VAL A 92 28.50 -14.16 10.77
C VAL A 92 28.75 -12.94 9.89
N VAL A 93 29.43 -13.16 8.76
CA VAL A 93 29.67 -12.12 7.75
C VAL A 93 28.60 -12.24 6.67
N ALA A 94 27.80 -11.23 6.54
CA ALA A 94 26.66 -11.21 5.62
C ALA A 94 26.57 -9.90 4.83
N SER A 95 25.69 -9.85 3.86
CA SER A 95 25.21 -8.61 3.25
C SER A 95 23.68 -8.61 3.21
N ALA A 96 23.09 -7.44 3.40
CA ALA A 96 21.65 -7.23 3.34
C ALA A 96 21.36 -5.80 2.88
N ALA A 97 20.15 -5.54 2.41
CA ALA A 97 19.63 -4.18 2.41
C ALA A 97 19.24 -3.84 3.85
N VAL A 98 19.90 -2.82 4.43
CA VAL A 98 19.79 -2.51 5.87
C VAL A 98 19.04 -1.21 6.05
N ARG A 99 18.01 -1.23 6.88
CA ARG A 99 17.19 -0.06 7.22
C ARG A 99 16.96 0.02 8.72
N LEU A 100 17.00 1.21 9.28
CA LEU A 100 16.49 1.48 10.61
C LEU A 100 14.95 1.60 10.53
N ASP A 101 14.24 0.70 11.18
CA ASP A 101 12.78 0.71 11.22
C ASP A 101 12.27 1.66 12.31
N ASP A 102 12.70 1.45 13.54
CA ASP A 102 12.29 2.30 14.67
C ASP A 102 13.45 2.54 15.65
N ALA A 103 13.33 3.64 16.40
CA ALA A 103 14.19 3.95 17.56
C ALA A 103 13.27 4.21 18.74
N GLY A 104 13.08 3.21 19.57
CA GLY A 104 12.21 3.23 20.74
C GLY A 104 12.94 3.04 22.05
N SER A 105 12.22 3.12 23.16
CA SER A 105 12.77 2.84 24.49
C SER A 105 12.96 1.34 24.68
N ALA A 106 14.14 0.92 25.12
CA ALA A 106 14.41 -0.48 25.44
C ALA A 106 13.56 -0.95 26.63
N PHE A 107 12.90 -2.09 26.47
CA PHE A 107 12.22 -2.77 27.55
C PHE A 107 13.12 -3.85 28.12
N GLY A 108 13.91 -3.53 29.15
CA GLY A 108 14.63 -4.56 29.91
C GLY A 108 16.04 -4.17 30.33
N PRO A 109 16.65 -4.96 31.24
CA PRO A 109 18.00 -4.70 31.74
C PRO A 109 19.06 -5.22 30.79
N ALA A 110 20.01 -4.36 30.45
CA ALA A 110 21.26 -4.59 29.72
C ALA A 110 21.17 -4.71 28.19
N PRO A 111 22.25 -4.38 27.49
CA PRO A 111 22.27 -4.41 26.02
C PRO A 111 22.06 -5.85 25.54
N ARG A 112 20.92 -6.09 24.93
CA ARG A 112 20.63 -7.32 24.22
C ARG A 112 20.61 -7.04 22.74
N HIS A 113 21.18 -7.94 21.98
CA HIS A 113 21.05 -7.92 20.53
C HIS A 113 20.28 -9.18 20.15
N LEU A 114 19.11 -9.00 19.56
CA LEU A 114 18.19 -10.07 19.23
C LEU A 114 17.94 -10.12 17.72
N LEU A 115 17.84 -11.33 17.19
CA LEU A 115 17.46 -11.56 15.81
C LEU A 115 16.07 -12.17 15.74
N PHE A 116 15.22 -11.65 14.86
CA PHE A 116 13.85 -12.08 14.64
C PHE A 116 13.59 -12.45 13.19
N ARG A 117 12.64 -13.36 12.97
CA ARG A 117 12.02 -13.65 11.69
C ARG A 117 10.52 -13.81 11.90
N ASP A 118 9.70 -13.07 11.14
CA ASP A 118 8.24 -13.14 11.23
C ASP A 118 7.72 -12.99 12.68
N ASP A 119 8.27 -12.02 13.44
CA ASP A 119 8.01 -11.76 14.86
C ASP A 119 8.49 -12.87 15.84
N GLU A 120 9.12 -13.93 15.34
CA GLU A 120 9.69 -14.98 16.17
C GLU A 120 11.17 -14.69 16.51
N GLN A 121 11.51 -14.64 17.79
CA GLN A 121 12.90 -14.49 18.23
C GLN A 121 13.70 -15.75 17.93
N LEU A 122 14.72 -15.62 17.07
CA LEU A 122 15.61 -16.73 16.69
C LEU A 122 16.75 -16.92 17.69
N GLY A 123 17.28 -15.82 18.26
CA GLY A 123 18.35 -15.93 19.23
C GLY A 123 19.00 -14.58 19.57
N GLU A 124 19.98 -14.65 20.47
CA GLU A 124 20.80 -13.52 20.92
C GLU A 124 22.17 -13.56 20.27
N PHE A 125 22.78 -12.38 20.11
CA PHE A 125 24.16 -12.23 19.63
C PHE A 125 24.87 -11.05 20.35
N LEU A 126 26.19 -10.95 20.25
CA LEU A 126 26.97 -10.01 21.06
C LEU A 126 27.04 -8.59 20.49
N GLY A 127 26.82 -8.42 19.19
CA GLY A 127 26.89 -7.11 18.54
C GLY A 127 26.76 -7.17 17.04
N ALA A 128 26.55 -6.02 16.42
CA ALA A 128 26.48 -5.88 14.98
C ALA A 128 27.36 -4.74 14.49
N ASP A 129 28.16 -4.98 13.44
CA ASP A 129 28.93 -3.95 12.73
C ASP A 129 28.35 -3.77 11.32
N GLY A 130 28.51 -2.58 10.76
CA GLY A 130 28.07 -2.26 9.40
C GLY A 130 26.60 -1.83 9.34
N LEU A 131 25.97 -1.59 10.49
CA LEU A 131 24.68 -0.93 10.52
C LEU A 131 24.88 0.56 10.21
N PRO A 132 24.22 1.10 9.17
CA PRO A 132 24.44 2.47 8.75
C PRO A 132 23.96 3.48 9.81
N ARG A 133 24.67 4.60 9.91
CA ARG A 133 24.25 5.79 10.64
C ARG A 133 24.46 7.00 9.72
N PRO A 134 23.47 7.83 9.51
CA PRO A 134 22.14 7.98 10.09
C PRO A 134 21.08 7.12 9.40
N TRP A 135 19.86 7.18 9.93
CA TRP A 135 18.65 6.58 9.39
C TRP A 135 18.47 6.86 7.88
N HIS A 136 18.24 5.81 7.11
CA HIS A 136 17.91 5.88 5.70
C HIS A 136 16.45 5.44 5.52
N GLY A 137 15.53 6.41 5.45
CA GLY A 137 14.14 6.14 5.12
C GLY A 137 13.96 5.57 3.71
N HIS A 138 12.72 5.31 3.35
CA HIS A 138 12.37 4.97 1.97
C HIS A 138 12.55 6.22 1.10
N GLU A 139 13.57 6.21 0.23
CA GLU A 139 13.78 7.26 -0.75
C GLU A 139 12.85 7.06 -1.95
N TRP A 140 12.33 8.16 -2.47
CA TRP A 140 11.42 8.15 -3.59
C TRP A 140 12.01 8.90 -4.77
N PRO A 141 11.79 8.42 -6.00
CA PRO A 141 12.15 9.20 -7.17
C PRO A 141 11.34 10.51 -7.20
N PRO A 142 11.88 11.56 -7.83
CA PRO A 142 11.14 12.80 -8.06
C PRO A 142 9.84 12.54 -8.83
N ILE A 143 8.83 13.37 -8.59
CA ILE A 143 7.59 13.39 -9.36
C ILE A 143 7.68 14.55 -10.35
N THR A 144 7.40 14.30 -11.63
CA THR A 144 7.31 15.33 -12.64
C THR A 144 5.85 15.56 -13.02
N LEU A 145 5.34 16.74 -12.72
CA LEU A 145 4.05 17.21 -13.23
C LEU A 145 4.25 17.70 -14.67
N ILE A 146 3.55 17.12 -15.63
CA ILE A 146 3.73 17.39 -17.06
C ILE A 146 2.59 18.28 -17.56
N GLY A 147 2.94 19.39 -18.24
CA GLY A 147 1.98 20.30 -18.84
C GLY A 147 1.17 21.10 -17.82
N VAL A 148 1.84 21.77 -16.89
CA VAL A 148 1.26 22.64 -15.86
C VAL A 148 1.06 24.05 -16.39
N GLU A 149 -0.14 24.65 -16.20
CA GLU A 149 -0.43 26.02 -16.70
C GLU A 149 0.19 27.12 -15.81
N HIS A 150 0.23 26.99 -14.52
CA HIS A 150 0.68 28.02 -13.57
C HIS A 150 1.75 27.46 -12.62
N PRO A 151 2.98 27.19 -13.11
CA PRO A 151 4.01 26.55 -12.29
C PRO A 151 4.42 27.35 -11.05
N GLU A 152 4.27 28.66 -11.06
CA GLU A 152 4.55 29.56 -9.93
C GLU A 152 3.63 29.32 -8.72
N ARG A 153 2.50 28.65 -8.93
CA ARG A 153 1.56 28.27 -7.86
C ARG A 153 1.93 26.94 -7.21
N VAL A 154 2.73 26.11 -7.88
CA VAL A 154 3.18 24.82 -7.35
C VAL A 154 4.25 25.06 -6.29
N ARG A 155 3.82 25.17 -5.06
CA ARG A 155 4.67 25.42 -3.89
C ARG A 155 4.02 24.84 -2.64
N PRO A 156 4.82 24.44 -1.63
CA PRO A 156 4.29 23.90 -0.37
C PRO A 156 3.27 24.83 0.29
N MET A 157 2.24 24.23 0.87
CA MET A 157 1.29 24.97 1.68
C MET A 157 2.02 25.66 2.84
N ARG A 158 1.74 26.94 3.05
CA ARG A 158 2.29 27.67 4.19
C ARG A 158 1.65 27.16 5.47
N GLN A 159 2.48 26.79 6.43
CA GLN A 159 2.02 26.35 7.73
C GLN A 159 1.23 27.48 8.42
N CYS A 160 -0.03 27.21 8.74
CA CYS A 160 -0.89 28.10 9.51
C CYS A 160 -1.00 27.56 10.94
N SER A 161 -0.78 28.40 11.95
CA SER A 161 -0.78 28.02 13.37
C SER A 161 -2.13 27.50 13.90
N HIS A 162 -3.18 27.57 13.10
CA HIS A 162 -4.55 27.18 13.47
C HIS A 162 -5.01 25.87 12.81
N LEU A 163 -4.17 25.23 11.96
CA LEU A 163 -4.53 24.00 11.27
C LEU A 163 -3.81 22.82 11.94
N TYR A 164 -4.58 21.88 12.46
CA TYR A 164 -4.05 20.65 13.08
C TYR A 164 -3.67 19.58 12.06
N THR A 165 -4.39 19.54 10.92
CA THR A 165 -4.16 18.58 9.85
C THR A 165 -4.20 19.30 8.51
N PHE A 166 -3.08 19.30 7.79
CA PHE A 166 -2.96 19.94 6.48
C PHE A 166 -1.89 19.23 5.65
N GLY A 167 -1.90 19.47 4.34
CA GLY A 167 -0.89 18.93 3.45
C GLY A 167 -1.15 19.25 1.99
N ASP A 168 -0.27 18.76 1.16
CA ASP A 168 -0.35 18.89 -0.29
C ASP A 168 -0.75 17.53 -0.89
N ARG A 169 -1.64 17.53 -1.86
CA ARG A 169 -2.11 16.32 -2.51
C ARG A 169 -2.18 16.49 -4.03
N LEU A 170 -1.99 15.36 -4.71
CA LEU A 170 -2.30 15.21 -6.11
C LEU A 170 -3.63 14.46 -6.22
N HIS A 171 -4.63 15.10 -6.82
CA HIS A 171 -5.90 14.48 -7.16
C HIS A 171 -5.86 13.98 -8.59
N ALA A 172 -6.07 12.68 -8.80
CA ALA A 172 -6.28 12.13 -10.14
C ALA A 172 -7.73 12.28 -10.54
N LEU A 173 -7.98 12.69 -11.80
CA LEU A 173 -9.29 13.00 -12.34
C LEU A 173 -9.74 11.95 -13.36
N ASP A 174 -11.03 11.61 -13.34
CA ASP A 174 -11.66 10.90 -14.44
C ASP A 174 -11.84 11.83 -15.68
N ARG A 175 -12.29 11.27 -16.79
CA ARG A 175 -12.55 12.02 -18.03
C ARG A 175 -13.61 13.13 -17.90
N HIS A 176 -14.37 13.13 -16.82
CA HIS A 176 -15.39 14.13 -16.51
C HIS A 176 -14.89 15.18 -15.49
N GLY A 177 -13.63 15.09 -15.06
CA GLY A 177 -13.03 15.98 -14.06
C GLY A 177 -13.41 15.66 -12.60
N ARG A 178 -13.93 14.46 -12.33
CA ARG A 178 -14.22 14.02 -10.96
C ARG A 178 -13.01 13.33 -10.35
N VAL A 179 -12.74 13.62 -9.08
CA VAL A 179 -11.62 13.01 -8.36
C VAL A 179 -11.85 11.50 -8.22
N MET A 180 -10.91 10.71 -8.74
CA MET A 180 -10.92 9.24 -8.64
C MET A 180 -9.88 8.71 -7.63
N ALA A 181 -8.80 9.46 -7.40
CA ALA A 181 -7.78 9.11 -6.40
C ALA A 181 -7.16 10.36 -5.81
N LYS A 182 -6.62 10.24 -4.59
CA LYS A 182 -5.94 11.32 -3.87
C LYS A 182 -4.61 10.76 -3.34
N VAL A 183 -3.49 11.40 -3.66
CA VAL A 183 -2.15 10.98 -3.24
C VAL A 183 -1.45 12.13 -2.52
N PRO A 184 -0.90 11.93 -1.33
CA PRO A 184 -0.04 12.93 -0.68
C PRO A 184 1.25 13.10 -1.50
N ILE A 185 1.65 14.35 -1.75
CA ILE A 185 2.90 14.70 -2.43
C ILE A 185 3.59 15.84 -1.70
N ALA A 186 4.92 15.94 -1.87
CA ALA A 186 5.64 17.15 -1.51
C ALA A 186 5.67 18.09 -2.72
N LEU A 187 5.54 19.39 -2.48
CA LEU A 187 5.61 20.43 -3.52
C LEU A 187 6.95 21.17 -3.51
N ASP A 188 8.02 20.48 -3.10
CA ASP A 188 9.38 21.02 -3.14
C ASP A 188 9.89 21.02 -4.60
N THR A 189 9.72 22.17 -5.25
CA THR A 189 10.05 22.32 -6.68
C THR A 189 11.56 22.34 -6.91
N ALA A 190 12.09 21.31 -7.56
CA ALA A 190 13.49 21.21 -7.95
C ALA A 190 13.80 21.97 -9.25
N SER A 191 12.89 21.88 -10.24
CA SER A 191 13.06 22.59 -11.50
C SER A 191 11.73 22.84 -12.22
N VAL A 192 11.72 23.85 -13.11
CA VAL A 192 10.60 24.18 -13.99
C VAL A 192 11.16 24.39 -15.39
N THR A 193 10.62 23.69 -16.39
CA THR A 193 11.04 23.79 -17.79
C THR A 193 9.82 23.90 -18.69
N PRO A 194 9.93 24.58 -19.86
CA PRO A 194 8.86 24.58 -20.85
C PRO A 194 8.49 23.16 -21.26
N SER A 195 7.19 22.84 -21.30
CA SER A 195 6.70 21.52 -21.70
C SER A 195 6.70 21.38 -23.23
N ALA A 196 7.01 20.16 -23.69
CA ALA A 196 6.86 19.81 -25.11
C ALA A 196 5.38 19.70 -25.55
N LEU A 197 4.42 19.76 -24.64
CA LEU A 197 3.00 19.64 -24.94
C LEU A 197 2.37 20.92 -25.52
N GLY A 198 3.00 22.07 -25.38
CA GLY A 198 2.52 23.35 -26.00
C GLY A 198 3.01 24.60 -25.29
N ASP A 199 2.78 25.72 -25.92
CA ASP A 199 3.15 27.03 -25.39
C ASP A 199 2.34 27.36 -24.12
N GLY A 200 3.01 27.92 -23.12
CA GLY A 200 2.41 28.31 -21.86
C GLY A 200 2.21 27.13 -20.88
N LEU A 201 2.66 25.93 -21.27
CA LEU A 201 2.70 24.76 -20.43
C LEU A 201 4.13 24.48 -19.94
N PHE A 202 4.25 23.96 -18.72
CA PHE A 202 5.54 23.71 -18.07
C PHE A 202 5.57 22.32 -17.47
N ASP A 203 6.74 21.72 -17.43
CA ASP A 203 7.02 20.51 -16.67
C ASP A 203 7.71 20.90 -15.36
N VAL A 204 7.14 20.47 -14.25
CA VAL A 204 7.59 20.81 -12.90
C VAL A 204 8.07 19.57 -12.19
N VAL A 205 9.36 19.52 -11.86
CA VAL A 205 9.97 18.43 -11.09
C VAL A 205 9.86 18.73 -9.61
N LEU A 206 9.32 17.80 -8.86
CA LEU A 206 9.10 17.86 -7.42
C LEU A 206 9.97 16.82 -6.72
N ASP A 207 10.85 17.27 -5.83
CA ASP A 207 11.58 16.37 -4.94
C ASP A 207 10.62 15.77 -3.90
N GLN A 208 10.80 14.51 -3.63
CA GLN A 208 10.00 13.79 -2.63
C GLN A 208 10.87 13.45 -1.42
N PRO A 209 10.52 13.90 -0.21
CA PRO A 209 11.29 13.58 0.98
C PRO A 209 11.20 12.07 1.27
N PRO A 210 12.23 11.51 1.88
CA PRO A 210 12.19 10.11 2.33
C PRO A 210 11.10 9.92 3.38
N THR A 211 10.45 8.78 3.37
CA THR A 211 9.43 8.40 4.35
C THR A 211 10.01 7.44 5.38
N ARG A 212 9.62 7.57 6.65
CA ARG A 212 10.05 6.69 7.74
C ARG A 212 9.58 5.25 7.54
N GLU A 213 8.28 5.12 7.32
CA GLU A 213 7.63 3.83 7.09
C GLU A 213 7.39 3.64 5.59
N PRO A 214 7.30 2.39 5.12
CA PRO A 214 6.83 2.12 3.78
C PRO A 214 5.44 2.75 3.63
N PRO A 215 5.25 3.71 2.73
CA PRO A 215 3.94 4.30 2.52
C PRO A 215 2.99 3.23 2.02
N ARG A 216 1.72 3.36 2.37
CA ARG A 216 0.67 2.51 1.84
C ARG A 216 0.61 2.68 0.32
N ARG A 217 0.27 1.63 -0.41
CA ARG A 217 0.17 1.68 -1.88
C ARG A 217 -0.82 2.73 -2.40
N ARG A 218 -1.83 3.08 -1.61
CA ARG A 218 -2.74 4.21 -1.93
C ARG A 218 -2.07 5.59 -1.87
N ASP A 219 -1.01 5.73 -1.07
CA ASP A 219 -0.26 6.97 -0.88
C ASP A 219 0.95 7.03 -1.83
N ARG A 220 1.42 5.88 -2.30
CA ARG A 220 2.47 5.69 -3.31
C ARG A 220 2.10 4.51 -4.19
N PRO A 221 1.31 4.74 -5.26
CA PRO A 221 0.84 3.65 -6.12
C PRO A 221 2.02 2.97 -6.84
N ALA A 222 1.94 1.64 -6.91
CA ALA A 222 2.92 0.81 -7.61
C ALA A 222 2.87 1.02 -9.14
N PRO A 223 3.89 0.58 -9.87
CA PRO A 223 3.91 0.69 -11.35
C PRO A 223 2.67 0.09 -12.04
N SER A 224 2.19 -1.05 -11.57
CA SER A 224 0.99 -1.72 -12.11
C SER A 224 -0.31 -0.93 -11.89
N ALA A 225 -0.36 -0.07 -10.88
CA ALA A 225 -1.52 0.78 -10.61
C ALA A 225 -1.80 1.79 -11.74
N ARG A 226 -0.79 2.18 -12.55
CA ARG A 226 -0.98 3.12 -13.67
C ARG A 226 -2.04 2.61 -14.65
N ALA A 227 -1.93 1.35 -15.06
CA ALA A 227 -2.88 0.76 -16.01
C ALA A 227 -4.30 0.65 -15.42
N VAL A 228 -4.40 0.40 -14.11
CA VAL A 228 -5.69 0.40 -13.39
C VAL A 228 -6.31 1.79 -13.40
N TRP A 229 -5.53 2.83 -13.10
CA TRP A 229 -6.00 4.21 -13.11
C TRP A 229 -6.42 4.67 -14.51
N ASP A 230 -5.72 4.24 -15.55
CA ASP A 230 -6.09 4.55 -16.94
C ASP A 230 -7.45 3.94 -17.33
N LEU A 231 -7.75 2.72 -16.87
CA LEU A 231 -9.08 2.11 -17.04
C LEU A 231 -10.17 2.91 -16.31
N TRP A 232 -9.92 3.24 -15.03
CA TRP A 232 -10.90 3.96 -14.21
C TRP A 232 -11.10 5.42 -14.64
N ARG A 233 -10.14 6.00 -15.34
CA ARG A 233 -10.29 7.32 -15.95
C ARG A 233 -11.46 7.39 -16.92
N GLU A 234 -11.74 6.33 -17.64
CA GLU A 234 -12.91 6.25 -18.55
C GLU A 234 -14.25 6.21 -17.81
N GLY A 235 -14.22 5.97 -16.53
CA GLY A 235 -15.36 5.87 -15.62
C GLY A 235 -15.29 4.61 -14.79
N VAL A 236 -16.24 4.47 -13.86
CA VAL A 236 -16.37 3.23 -13.07
C VAL A 236 -16.57 2.05 -14.03
N PRO A 237 -15.76 0.98 -13.93
CA PRO A 237 -15.86 -0.19 -14.80
C PRO A 237 -17.26 -0.79 -14.81
N ALA A 238 -17.75 -1.16 -16.00
CA ALA A 238 -19.07 -1.76 -16.19
C ALA A 238 -19.02 -3.26 -16.50
N GLU A 239 -17.83 -3.82 -16.72
CA GLU A 239 -17.61 -5.23 -17.01
C GLU A 239 -16.95 -5.92 -15.82
N ARG A 240 -17.33 -7.19 -15.59
CA ARG A 240 -16.75 -8.02 -14.53
C ARG A 240 -15.35 -8.50 -14.87
N ASN A 241 -14.56 -8.75 -13.83
CA ASN A 241 -13.24 -9.38 -13.90
C ASN A 241 -12.17 -8.56 -14.65
N LEU A 242 -12.39 -7.26 -14.91
CA LEU A 242 -11.35 -6.41 -15.51
C LEU A 242 -10.12 -6.25 -14.61
N TRP A 243 -10.25 -6.52 -13.32
CA TRP A 243 -9.16 -6.55 -12.34
C TRP A 243 -8.32 -7.84 -12.41
N ALA A 244 -8.85 -8.92 -12.99
CA ALA A 244 -8.25 -10.25 -12.93
C ALA A 244 -6.81 -10.35 -13.54
N PRO A 245 -6.48 -9.67 -14.65
CA PRO A 245 -5.14 -9.75 -15.25
C PRO A 245 -4.06 -8.99 -14.48
N PHE A 246 -4.41 -8.18 -13.48
CA PHE A 246 -3.43 -7.42 -12.71
C PHE A 246 -2.77 -8.28 -11.62
N ASP A 247 -1.55 -7.90 -11.26
CA ASP A 247 -0.82 -8.42 -10.10
C ASP A 247 -1.44 -7.93 -8.78
N ASP A 248 -0.84 -8.30 -7.66
CA ASP A 248 -1.32 -7.95 -6.32
C ASP A 248 -1.42 -6.45 -6.09
N ASP A 249 -0.42 -5.68 -6.52
CA ASP A 249 -0.39 -4.23 -6.40
C ASP A 249 -1.48 -3.57 -7.28
N GLY A 250 -1.68 -4.08 -8.50
CA GLY A 250 -2.75 -3.60 -9.37
C GLY A 250 -4.14 -3.93 -8.82
N ARG A 251 -4.33 -5.12 -8.22
CA ARG A 251 -5.58 -5.49 -7.53
C ARG A 251 -5.82 -4.65 -6.28
N GLU A 252 -4.76 -4.30 -5.53
CA GLU A 252 -4.86 -3.37 -4.42
C GLU A 252 -5.31 -1.99 -4.89
N ALA A 253 -4.67 -1.45 -5.94
CA ALA A 253 -5.08 -0.18 -6.55
C ALA A 253 -6.53 -0.19 -7.03
N TRP A 254 -7.00 -1.30 -7.62
CA TRP A 254 -8.40 -1.48 -7.98
C TRP A 254 -9.33 -1.39 -6.77
N GLY A 255 -8.98 -2.10 -5.70
CA GLY A 255 -9.71 -2.07 -4.43
C GLY A 255 -9.78 -0.67 -3.81
N ASP A 256 -8.71 0.11 -3.88
CA ASP A 256 -8.67 1.49 -3.42
C ASP A 256 -9.60 2.40 -4.25
N LEU A 257 -9.63 2.23 -5.58
CA LEU A 257 -10.54 2.99 -6.44
C LEU A 257 -12.01 2.62 -6.20
N THR A 258 -12.33 1.34 -6.00
CA THR A 258 -13.70 0.93 -5.60
C THR A 258 -14.10 1.57 -4.28
N TYR A 259 -13.19 1.61 -3.30
CA TYR A 259 -13.43 2.24 -2.01
C TYR A 259 -13.66 3.76 -2.14
N LEU A 260 -12.90 4.46 -2.97
CA LEU A 260 -13.07 5.89 -3.21
C LEU A 260 -14.36 6.21 -3.97
N ALA A 261 -14.72 5.36 -4.94
CA ALA A 261 -15.95 5.49 -5.72
C ALA A 261 -17.21 4.99 -5.01
N ARG A 262 -17.07 4.44 -3.77
CA ARG A 262 -18.19 3.82 -3.02
C ARG A 262 -19.35 4.76 -2.82
N LYS A 263 -20.54 4.20 -2.89
CA LYS A 263 -21.79 4.91 -2.63
C LYS A 263 -22.44 4.33 -1.37
N ARG A 264 -23.08 5.18 -0.58
CA ARG A 264 -24.05 4.74 0.41
C ARG A 264 -25.39 4.58 -0.26
N PHE A 265 -26.11 3.55 0.13
CA PHE A 265 -27.45 3.26 -0.39
C PHE A 265 -28.49 3.68 0.65
N GLU A 266 -29.60 4.28 0.20
CA GLU A 266 -30.70 4.66 1.09
C GLU A 266 -31.42 3.43 1.66
N SER A 267 -31.44 2.33 0.90
CA SER A 267 -32.01 1.06 1.31
C SER A 267 -31.17 -0.09 0.77
N ASP A 268 -31.07 -1.16 1.56
CA ASP A 268 -30.41 -2.38 1.13
C ASP A 268 -31.44 -3.39 0.59
N GLU A 269 -31.03 -4.14 -0.41
CA GLU A 269 -31.77 -5.33 -0.82
C GLU A 269 -31.63 -6.43 0.25
N VAL A 270 -32.73 -7.11 0.54
CA VAL A 270 -32.80 -8.23 1.48
C VAL A 270 -33.19 -9.49 0.72
N GLY A 271 -32.41 -10.55 0.93
CA GLY A 271 -32.62 -11.79 0.17
C GLY A 271 -31.92 -11.74 -1.18
N GLY A 272 -32.42 -12.52 -2.13
CA GLY A 272 -31.85 -12.61 -3.47
C GLY A 272 -30.83 -13.73 -3.62
N ARG A 273 -30.32 -13.86 -4.84
CA ARG A 273 -29.30 -14.83 -5.22
C ARG A 273 -28.20 -14.12 -5.99
N TYR A 274 -27.00 -14.18 -5.47
CA TYR A 274 -25.79 -13.59 -6.05
C TYR A 274 -24.81 -14.66 -6.47
N GLU A 275 -24.02 -14.41 -7.50
CA GLU A 275 -23.08 -15.37 -8.05
C GLU A 275 -21.67 -14.77 -8.08
N VAL A 276 -20.75 -15.44 -7.39
CA VAL A 276 -19.30 -15.13 -7.41
C VAL A 276 -18.66 -15.94 -8.52
N ASP A 277 -17.92 -15.26 -9.39
CA ASP A 277 -17.03 -15.87 -10.35
C ASP A 277 -15.69 -16.15 -9.68
N GLY A 278 -15.47 -17.36 -9.24
CA GLY A 278 -14.27 -17.77 -8.50
C GLY A 278 -13.06 -18.10 -9.37
N ARG A 279 -13.16 -18.07 -10.70
CA ARG A 279 -12.09 -18.49 -11.62
C ARG A 279 -10.77 -17.74 -11.42
N TYR A 280 -10.83 -16.52 -10.92
CA TYR A 280 -9.68 -15.62 -10.77
C TYR A 280 -9.33 -15.33 -9.31
N VAL A 281 -9.94 -16.03 -8.35
CA VAL A 281 -9.71 -15.82 -6.92
C VAL A 281 -8.48 -16.60 -6.46
N THR A 282 -7.31 -15.99 -6.63
CA THR A 282 -6.01 -16.58 -6.32
C THR A 282 -5.32 -15.99 -5.09
N ASP A 283 -5.87 -14.93 -4.52
CA ASP A 283 -5.41 -14.24 -3.31
C ASP A 283 -6.59 -13.59 -2.58
N TRP A 284 -6.36 -13.05 -1.40
CA TRP A 284 -7.40 -12.43 -0.60
C TRP A 284 -7.97 -11.15 -1.22
N ARG A 285 -7.17 -10.39 -2.00
CA ARG A 285 -7.65 -9.17 -2.69
C ARG A 285 -8.62 -9.54 -3.80
N SER A 286 -8.25 -10.49 -4.63
CA SER A 286 -9.12 -10.99 -5.71
C SER A 286 -10.42 -11.59 -5.18
N LEU A 287 -10.39 -12.20 -3.98
CA LEU A 287 -11.60 -12.68 -3.31
C LEU A 287 -12.57 -11.53 -3.02
N HIS A 288 -12.07 -10.44 -2.43
CA HIS A 288 -12.91 -9.28 -2.14
C HIS A 288 -13.40 -8.58 -3.41
N LEU A 289 -12.58 -8.48 -4.45
CA LEU A 289 -13.00 -7.92 -5.74
C LEU A 289 -14.13 -8.74 -6.38
N ALA A 290 -14.01 -10.06 -6.37
CA ALA A 290 -15.06 -10.95 -6.89
C ALA A 290 -16.37 -10.86 -6.08
N LEU A 291 -16.27 -10.74 -4.74
CA LEU A 291 -17.42 -10.50 -3.86
C LEU A 291 -18.09 -9.16 -4.13
N ASN A 292 -17.31 -8.10 -4.26
CA ASN A 292 -17.80 -6.76 -4.57
C ASN A 292 -18.62 -6.77 -5.87
N GLU A 293 -18.08 -7.38 -6.94
CA GLU A 293 -18.76 -7.48 -8.22
C GLU A 293 -20.00 -8.37 -8.17
N ALA A 294 -20.00 -9.41 -7.35
CA ALA A 294 -21.15 -10.29 -7.19
C ALA A 294 -22.31 -9.57 -6.49
N LEU A 295 -22.03 -8.79 -5.46
CA LEU A 295 -23.04 -8.20 -4.59
C LEU A 295 -23.53 -6.83 -5.06
N VAL A 296 -22.62 -5.97 -5.55
CA VAL A 296 -22.95 -4.58 -5.91
C VAL A 296 -22.56 -4.19 -7.33
N GLY A 297 -22.11 -5.15 -8.13
CA GLY A 297 -21.78 -4.97 -9.56
C GLY A 297 -20.32 -4.52 -9.81
N PRO A 298 -19.91 -4.49 -11.08
CA PRO A 298 -18.57 -4.10 -11.48
C PRO A 298 -18.17 -2.73 -10.93
N GLY A 299 -16.93 -2.60 -10.44
CA GLY A 299 -16.43 -1.36 -9.83
C GLY A 299 -17.13 -0.95 -8.53
N GLY A 300 -18.06 -1.75 -8.02
CA GLY A 300 -18.73 -1.51 -6.75
C GLY A 300 -17.88 -1.89 -5.55
N TYR A 301 -18.29 -1.46 -4.35
CA TYR A 301 -17.58 -1.69 -3.09
C TYR A 301 -18.48 -2.40 -2.07
N TYR A 302 -18.03 -3.55 -1.58
CA TYR A 302 -18.65 -4.30 -0.50
C TYR A 302 -17.63 -4.88 0.49
N GLY A 303 -16.59 -4.11 0.80
CA GLY A 303 -15.47 -4.50 1.66
C GLY A 303 -14.23 -4.95 0.86
N ARG A 304 -13.06 -4.52 1.32
CA ARG A 304 -11.78 -4.83 0.67
C ARG A 304 -10.89 -5.78 1.47
N GLU A 305 -11.32 -6.12 2.68
CA GLU A 305 -10.70 -7.06 3.61
C GLU A 305 -11.78 -7.56 4.59
N ILE A 306 -11.45 -8.52 5.46
CA ILE A 306 -12.44 -9.23 6.28
C ILE A 306 -13.20 -8.30 7.25
N ASN A 307 -12.53 -7.33 7.88
CA ASN A 307 -13.18 -6.39 8.79
C ASN A 307 -14.12 -5.44 8.04
N ALA A 308 -13.67 -4.93 6.88
CA ALA A 308 -14.49 -4.09 6.02
C ALA A 308 -15.68 -4.85 5.43
N LEU A 309 -15.52 -6.14 5.11
CA LEU A 309 -16.64 -7.02 4.73
C LEU A 309 -17.63 -7.17 5.88
N GLN A 310 -17.14 -7.40 7.09
CA GLN A 310 -17.96 -7.49 8.29
C GLN A 310 -18.78 -6.20 8.50
N ASP A 311 -18.18 -5.05 8.31
CA ASP A 311 -18.87 -3.76 8.41
C ASP A 311 -19.95 -3.61 7.33
N CYS A 312 -19.66 -3.99 6.09
CA CYS A 312 -20.64 -3.94 5.00
C CYS A 312 -21.84 -4.86 5.25
N LEU A 313 -21.63 -6.00 5.89
CA LEU A 313 -22.71 -6.93 6.26
C LEU A 313 -23.67 -6.36 7.32
N HIS A 314 -23.34 -5.27 8.01
CA HIS A 314 -24.29 -4.57 8.88
C HIS A 314 -25.31 -3.70 8.12
N GLY A 315 -25.07 -3.43 6.84
CA GLY A 315 -25.99 -2.69 5.95
C GLY A 315 -25.51 -1.29 5.57
N GLY A 316 -26.27 -0.62 4.71
CA GLY A 316 -25.93 0.68 4.12
C GLY A 316 -25.05 0.58 2.87
N TRP A 317 -24.87 -0.64 2.35
CA TRP A 317 -23.95 -0.93 1.23
C TRP A 317 -24.65 -1.66 0.06
N GLY A 318 -25.97 -1.57 -0.02
CA GLY A 318 -26.79 -2.07 -1.12
C GLY A 318 -27.37 -3.45 -0.90
N VAL A 319 -26.75 -4.31 -0.11
CA VAL A 319 -27.23 -5.67 0.17
C VAL A 319 -27.08 -5.98 1.66
N LYS A 320 -28.10 -6.60 2.26
CA LYS A 320 -28.07 -7.12 3.64
C LYS A 320 -28.07 -8.64 3.69
N PRO A 321 -27.54 -9.24 4.77
CA PRO A 321 -27.62 -10.67 5.01
C PRO A 321 -29.04 -11.24 4.87
N GLY A 322 -29.11 -12.55 4.58
CA GLY A 322 -30.34 -13.27 4.26
C GLY A 322 -30.44 -13.67 2.78
N PHE A 323 -29.41 -13.37 1.99
CA PHE A 323 -29.29 -13.78 0.58
C PHE A 323 -28.62 -15.15 0.42
N THR A 324 -28.71 -15.71 -0.79
CA THR A 324 -27.95 -16.89 -1.20
C THR A 324 -26.78 -16.46 -2.05
N LEU A 325 -25.55 -16.85 -1.67
CA LEU A 325 -24.35 -16.65 -2.47
C LEU A 325 -23.93 -17.98 -3.11
N VAL A 326 -23.88 -18.00 -4.41
CA VAL A 326 -23.40 -19.15 -5.20
C VAL A 326 -21.98 -18.82 -5.65
N TRP A 327 -21.01 -19.57 -5.15
CA TRP A 327 -19.60 -19.39 -5.48
C TRP A 327 -19.18 -20.44 -6.50
N LYS A 328 -19.04 -20.03 -7.75
CA LYS A 328 -18.57 -20.90 -8.82
C LYS A 328 -17.05 -21.03 -8.78
N ASP A 329 -16.53 -22.16 -9.21
CA ASP A 329 -15.11 -22.46 -9.20
C ASP A 329 -14.43 -22.20 -7.83
N ALA A 330 -15.15 -22.52 -6.73
CA ALA A 330 -14.71 -22.24 -5.36
C ALA A 330 -13.40 -22.96 -4.99
N GLN A 331 -13.06 -24.07 -5.69
CA GLN A 331 -11.81 -24.79 -5.49
C GLN A 331 -10.59 -23.93 -5.79
N VAL A 332 -10.66 -22.95 -6.72
CA VAL A 332 -9.52 -22.05 -7.02
C VAL A 332 -9.09 -21.30 -5.76
N ALA A 333 -10.05 -20.70 -5.05
CA ALA A 333 -9.78 -20.05 -3.77
C ALA A 333 -9.41 -21.06 -2.67
N GLY A 334 -10.02 -22.26 -2.70
CA GLY A 334 -9.71 -23.33 -1.77
C GLY A 334 -8.27 -23.83 -1.86
N ASP A 335 -7.71 -23.86 -3.05
CA ASP A 335 -6.33 -24.26 -3.30
C ASP A 335 -5.33 -23.13 -3.00
N ALA A 336 -5.67 -21.89 -3.37
CA ALA A 336 -4.78 -20.74 -3.25
C ALA A 336 -4.73 -20.14 -1.84
N ILE A 337 -5.90 -19.99 -1.18
CA ILE A 337 -6.03 -19.27 0.10
C ILE A 337 -6.98 -19.99 1.09
N PRO A 338 -6.75 -21.29 1.40
CA PRO A 338 -7.71 -22.12 2.15
C PRO A 338 -8.07 -21.54 3.53
N GLY A 339 -7.09 -20.97 4.23
CA GLY A 339 -7.28 -20.38 5.56
C GLY A 339 -8.16 -19.13 5.50
N TYR A 340 -7.89 -18.23 4.59
CA TYR A 340 -8.64 -16.99 4.44
C TYR A 340 -10.06 -17.24 3.91
N LEU A 341 -10.21 -18.13 2.93
CA LEU A 341 -11.53 -18.56 2.42
C LEU A 341 -12.40 -19.11 3.55
N ARG A 342 -11.83 -19.93 4.44
CA ARG A 342 -12.56 -20.47 5.60
C ARG A 342 -13.08 -19.38 6.51
N GLN A 343 -12.26 -18.39 6.86
CA GLN A 343 -12.66 -17.24 7.69
C GLN A 343 -13.82 -16.47 7.06
N VAL A 344 -13.76 -16.20 5.76
CA VAL A 344 -14.83 -15.48 5.03
C VAL A 344 -16.12 -16.32 4.99
N VAL A 345 -16.03 -17.62 4.74
CA VAL A 345 -17.18 -18.55 4.73
C VAL A 345 -17.84 -18.63 6.11
N GLU A 346 -17.05 -18.71 7.17
CA GLU A 346 -17.54 -18.73 8.57
C GLU A 346 -18.26 -17.42 8.90
N LEU A 347 -17.62 -16.26 8.63
CA LEU A 347 -18.23 -14.95 8.81
C LEU A 347 -19.59 -14.82 8.10
N MET A 348 -19.66 -15.23 6.84
CA MET A 348 -20.91 -15.16 6.06
C MET A 348 -22.00 -16.05 6.63
N ARG A 349 -21.66 -17.27 7.07
CA ARG A 349 -22.61 -18.19 7.71
C ARG A 349 -23.13 -17.66 9.04
N GLU A 350 -22.27 -17.11 9.87
CA GLU A 350 -22.64 -16.46 11.12
C GLU A 350 -23.60 -15.29 10.94
N ARG A 351 -23.51 -14.61 9.78
CA ARG A 351 -24.42 -13.54 9.38
C ARG A 351 -25.69 -14.02 8.68
N GLY A 352 -25.94 -15.34 8.62
CA GLY A 352 -27.17 -15.92 8.06
C GLY A 352 -27.20 -15.94 6.52
N ILE A 353 -26.05 -15.91 5.86
CA ILE A 353 -25.93 -16.02 4.40
C ILE A 353 -25.89 -17.51 4.03
N THR A 354 -26.74 -17.92 3.07
CA THR A 354 -26.72 -19.27 2.52
C THR A 354 -25.63 -19.37 1.46
N LEU A 355 -24.60 -20.20 1.72
CA LEU A 355 -23.50 -20.42 0.78
C LEU A 355 -23.65 -21.73 0.01
N ARG A 356 -23.45 -21.66 -1.30
CA ARG A 356 -23.31 -22.82 -2.19
C ARG A 356 -21.98 -22.72 -2.91
N LEU A 357 -21.04 -23.59 -2.53
CA LEU A 357 -19.74 -23.70 -3.18
C LEU A 357 -19.87 -24.72 -4.30
N GLU A 358 -19.66 -24.26 -5.53
CA GLU A 358 -19.71 -25.11 -6.73
C GLU A 358 -18.28 -25.30 -7.23
N GLU A 359 -17.90 -26.55 -7.44
CA GLU A 359 -16.62 -26.90 -8.07
C GLU A 359 -16.77 -26.80 -9.59
N LYS A 360 -15.63 -26.70 -10.26
CA LYS A 360 -15.60 -26.68 -11.73
C LYS A 360 -16.22 -27.95 -12.29
N ALA A 361 -17.19 -27.80 -13.18
CA ALA A 361 -17.79 -28.91 -13.92
C ALA A 361 -16.82 -29.56 -14.90
#